data_6d8a419901537623e2e37f7b86896707
#
_entry.id   6d8a419901537623e2e37f7b86896707
#
_cell.length_a   1.000
_cell.length_b   1.000
_cell.length_c   1.000
_cell.angle_alpha   90.00
_cell.angle_beta   90.00
_cell.angle_gamma   90.00
#
_symmetry.space_group_name_H-M   'P 1'
#
loop_
_entity.id
_entity.type
_entity.pdbx_description
1 polymer ?
#
loop_
_entity_poly.entity_id
_entity_poly.type
_entity_poly.pdbx_seq_one_letter_code
_entity_poly.pdbx_strand_id
1 'polypeptide(L)'
;MLKILHIAPQNYAGVPYDFYNMHNKCGDFSRIITLHKNTRDFPEDICLNLPLPNFDLAKKWRKKKVELIEKIGTEKVKYFEPKNFLEKLYFNWNDFSKKSIVEKAISKYSLNEFDIIHYDAGLDFYRNAEQALKWKRMGKKIVCCYYGSDLRVRGIIKELDKISDLNITSEYDHLAMKEGIQYIFYPYDPAGLPRRQNENNEVITIVHSPTNRKYKGTDLIISVIEKIQREKKIKFILMENQPRCKVLEEKSKSDICIDQVGGTMGGTGYGKAGIESLAMSVPTITNMTDTYREWLPENPFNIANNEKELYDVLNELIDNAVMRKKYGENGKKWVEKYHSYKSVNLRLKELYKLSNII
;
A
#
# COMPACT_ATOMS: atom_id res chain seq x y z
N MET A 1 6.99 24.70 10.41
CA MET A 1 7.35 23.29 10.61
C MET A 1 6.22 22.63 11.37
N LEU A 2 5.55 21.65 10.77
CA LEU A 2 4.46 20.91 11.39
C LEU A 2 5.04 19.73 12.20
N LYS A 3 4.38 19.36 13.31
CA LYS A 3 4.70 18.16 14.07
C LYS A 3 3.64 17.08 13.76
N ILE A 4 4.05 16.02 13.08
CA ILE A 4 3.15 15.00 12.53
C ILE A 4 3.49 13.63 13.12
N LEU A 5 2.50 12.97 13.74
CA LEU A 5 2.63 11.63 14.29
C LEU A 5 1.86 10.63 13.42
N HIS A 6 2.53 9.59 12.97
CA HIS A 6 1.91 8.42 12.35
C HIS A 6 1.69 7.30 13.37
N ILE A 7 0.49 6.74 13.42
CA ILE A 7 0.13 5.57 14.21
C ILE A 7 -0.32 4.48 13.27
N ALA A 8 0.43 3.40 13.21
CA ALA A 8 0.17 2.28 12.32
C ALA A 8 0.07 0.95 13.09
N PRO A 9 -0.86 0.05 12.75
CA PRO A 9 -0.83 -1.31 13.28
C PRO A 9 0.49 -2.02 13.00
N GLN A 10 0.99 -1.90 11.79
CA GLN A 10 2.31 -2.33 11.31
C GLN A 10 2.76 -1.41 10.17
N ASN A 11 4.06 -1.39 9.89
CA ASN A 11 4.57 -0.74 8.69
C ASN A 11 4.29 -1.59 7.44
N TYR A 12 3.03 -1.60 6.99
CA TYR A 12 2.58 -2.38 5.82
C TYR A 12 3.25 -1.90 4.54
N ALA A 13 3.96 -2.79 3.87
CA ALA A 13 4.68 -2.53 2.63
C ALA A 13 5.63 -1.32 2.69
N GLY A 14 5.94 -0.82 3.89
CA GLY A 14 6.74 0.37 4.12
C GLY A 14 6.03 1.69 3.87
N VAL A 15 4.72 1.70 3.54
CA VAL A 15 4.00 2.93 3.16
C VAL A 15 3.90 3.94 4.30
N PRO A 16 3.51 3.57 5.55
CA PRO A 16 3.49 4.53 6.65
C PRO A 16 4.87 5.15 6.93
N TYR A 17 5.94 4.34 6.79
CA TYR A 17 7.31 4.81 6.97
C TYR A 17 7.77 5.74 5.83
N ASP A 18 7.28 5.53 4.60
CA ASP A 18 7.55 6.44 3.49
C ASP A 18 6.89 7.81 3.71
N PHE A 19 5.67 7.88 4.27
CA PHE A 19 5.05 9.15 4.68
C PHE A 19 5.85 9.84 5.79
N TYR A 20 6.27 9.11 6.82
CA TYR A 20 7.13 9.62 7.88
C TYR A 20 8.43 10.22 7.30
N ASN A 21 9.13 9.51 6.42
CA ASN A 21 10.34 9.99 5.77
C ASN A 21 10.07 11.21 4.88
N MET A 22 8.98 11.20 4.14
CA MET A 22 8.56 12.32 3.30
C MET A 22 8.44 13.60 4.11
N HIS A 23 7.73 13.57 5.23
CA HIS A 23 7.56 14.73 6.09
C HIS A 23 8.90 15.28 6.58
N ASN A 24 9.76 14.41 7.11
CA ASN A 24 11.08 14.81 7.62
C ASN A 24 11.97 15.39 6.49
N LYS A 25 11.99 14.76 5.31
CA LYS A 25 12.78 15.26 4.17
C LYS A 25 12.21 16.55 3.56
N CYS A 26 10.92 16.82 3.76
CA CYS A 26 10.25 18.04 3.27
C CYS A 26 10.17 19.16 4.31
N GLY A 27 10.91 19.05 5.41
CA GLY A 27 11.10 20.13 6.40
C GLY A 27 10.05 20.19 7.51
N ASP A 28 9.25 19.16 7.68
CA ASP A 28 8.38 18.98 8.85
C ASP A 28 9.05 18.02 9.86
N PHE A 29 8.58 17.97 11.09
CA PHE A 29 9.02 16.99 12.08
C PHE A 29 8.00 15.88 12.19
N SER A 30 8.42 14.65 11.90
CA SER A 30 7.53 13.50 11.97
C SER A 30 8.13 12.35 12.76
N ARG A 31 7.27 11.56 13.40
CA ARG A 31 7.57 10.27 14.02
C ARG A 31 6.53 9.24 13.58
N ILE A 32 6.90 7.96 13.60
CA ILE A 32 5.97 6.86 13.41
C ILE A 32 6.04 5.87 14.55
N ILE A 33 4.88 5.48 15.06
CA ILE A 33 4.74 4.43 16.07
C ILE A 33 3.93 3.27 15.51
N THR A 34 4.51 2.05 15.55
CA THR A 34 3.86 0.81 15.15
C THR A 34 3.46 0.00 16.37
N LEU A 35 2.27 -0.64 16.32
CA LEU A 35 1.79 -1.50 17.40
C LEU A 35 2.55 -2.83 17.40
N HIS A 36 2.73 -3.42 16.23
CA HIS A 36 3.31 -4.75 16.04
C HIS A 36 4.54 -4.67 15.14
N LYS A 37 5.56 -5.46 15.48
CA LYS A 37 6.77 -5.57 14.68
C LYS A 37 6.45 -6.06 13.25
N ASN A 38 7.12 -5.46 12.27
CA ASN A 38 7.02 -5.88 10.89
C ASN A 38 7.72 -7.23 10.66
N THR A 39 7.10 -8.13 9.91
CA THR A 39 7.62 -9.47 9.59
C THR A 39 8.46 -9.53 8.32
N ARG A 40 8.63 -8.39 7.61
CA ARG A 40 9.32 -8.30 6.31
C ARG A 40 10.49 -7.33 6.32
N ASP A 41 11.06 -7.07 7.50
CA ASP A 41 12.23 -6.20 7.71
C ASP A 41 12.12 -4.79 7.12
N PHE A 42 10.89 -4.25 7.01
CA PHE A 42 10.73 -2.82 6.72
C PHE A 42 11.20 -1.99 7.93
N PRO A 43 11.82 -0.82 7.70
CA PRO A 43 12.29 0.05 8.77
C PRO A 43 11.18 0.46 9.74
N GLU A 44 11.53 0.65 10.98
CA GLU A 44 10.64 1.13 12.04
C GLU A 44 11.34 2.25 12.84
N ASP A 45 10.56 3.24 13.31
CA ASP A 45 11.05 4.30 14.20
C ASP A 45 10.76 3.90 15.65
N ILE A 46 9.49 3.86 16.05
CA ILE A 46 9.05 3.40 17.38
C ILE A 46 8.17 2.18 17.20
N CYS A 47 8.54 1.04 17.77
CA CYS A 47 7.72 -0.15 17.77
C CYS A 47 7.34 -0.57 19.20
N LEU A 48 6.03 -0.75 19.46
CA LEU A 48 5.54 -1.20 20.77
C LEU A 48 5.74 -2.70 20.98
N ASN A 49 6.10 -3.45 19.95
CA ASN A 49 6.31 -4.91 19.99
C ASN A 49 5.13 -5.68 20.63
N LEU A 50 3.91 -5.17 20.47
CA LEU A 50 2.74 -5.89 20.93
C LEU A 50 2.57 -7.21 20.17
N PRO A 51 2.13 -8.30 20.83
CA PRO A 51 1.95 -9.57 20.16
C PRO A 51 0.86 -9.46 19.09
N LEU A 52 1.15 -9.99 17.90
CA LEU A 52 0.12 -10.15 16.86
C LEU A 52 -0.88 -11.21 17.34
N PRO A 53 -2.21 -10.96 17.21
CA PRO A 53 -3.21 -11.98 17.46
C PRO A 53 -3.12 -13.06 16.38
N ASN A 54 -2.27 -14.06 16.60
CA ASN A 54 -1.92 -15.09 15.61
C ASN A 54 -2.43 -16.49 15.99
N PHE A 55 -3.40 -16.59 16.89
CA PHE A 55 -4.05 -17.85 17.25
C PHE A 55 -4.98 -18.32 16.11
N ASP A 56 -5.20 -19.62 16.01
CA ASP A 56 -5.88 -20.25 14.87
C ASP A 56 -7.32 -19.77 14.66
N LEU A 57 -8.04 -19.41 15.71
CA LEU A 57 -9.36 -18.79 15.63
C LEU A 57 -9.29 -17.42 14.92
N ALA A 58 -8.25 -16.60 15.18
CA ALA A 58 -8.09 -15.32 14.52
C ALA A 58 -7.73 -15.48 13.03
N LYS A 59 -6.94 -16.52 12.68
CA LYS A 59 -6.64 -16.86 11.28
C LYS A 59 -7.89 -17.33 10.53
N LYS A 60 -8.66 -18.26 11.11
CA LYS A 60 -9.93 -18.75 10.55
C LYS A 60 -10.95 -17.62 10.38
N TRP A 61 -11.02 -16.72 11.33
CA TRP A 61 -11.92 -15.58 11.27
C TRP A 61 -11.56 -14.59 10.17
N ARG A 62 -10.26 -14.25 10.01
CA ARG A 62 -9.77 -13.42 8.89
C ARG A 62 -10.10 -14.08 7.54
N LYS A 63 -9.84 -15.37 7.40
CA LYS A 63 -10.14 -16.13 6.18
C LYS A 63 -11.63 -16.07 5.83
N LYS A 64 -12.53 -16.31 6.80
CA LYS A 64 -13.99 -16.20 6.60
C LYS A 64 -14.43 -14.78 6.19
N LYS A 65 -13.83 -13.73 6.76
CA LYS A 65 -14.15 -12.34 6.36
C LYS A 65 -13.76 -12.08 4.91
N VAL A 66 -12.58 -12.50 4.51
CA VAL A 66 -12.10 -12.39 3.13
C VAL A 66 -13.03 -13.12 2.17
N GLU A 67 -13.37 -14.40 2.44
CA GLU A 67 -14.29 -15.20 1.64
C GLU A 67 -15.70 -14.60 1.53
N LEU A 68 -16.16 -13.94 2.58
CA LEU A 68 -17.48 -13.26 2.58
C LEU A 68 -17.47 -12.05 1.65
N ILE A 69 -16.40 -11.27 1.64
CA ILE A 69 -16.25 -10.09 0.78
C ILE A 69 -16.08 -10.49 -0.67
N GLU A 70 -15.33 -11.57 -0.96
CA GLU A 70 -15.26 -12.16 -2.30
C GLU A 70 -16.65 -12.49 -2.88
N LYS A 71 -17.58 -12.90 -2.03
CA LYS A 71 -18.96 -13.26 -2.45
C LYS A 71 -19.91 -12.08 -2.60
N ILE A 72 -19.75 -11.04 -1.80
CA ILE A 72 -20.73 -9.93 -1.67
C ILE A 72 -20.29 -8.71 -2.52
N GLY A 73 -19.02 -8.62 -2.94
CA GLY A 73 -18.45 -7.42 -3.56
C GLY A 73 -18.18 -6.30 -2.54
N THR A 74 -17.54 -5.23 -3.03
CA THR A 74 -17.04 -4.13 -2.20
C THR A 74 -17.80 -2.81 -2.40
N GLU A 75 -19.04 -2.86 -2.92
CA GLU A 75 -19.75 -1.67 -3.39
C GLU A 75 -20.10 -0.62 -2.31
N LYS A 76 -20.11 -0.99 -1.03
CA LYS A 76 -20.34 -0.02 0.06
C LYS A 76 -19.48 -0.34 1.27
N VAL A 77 -18.81 0.69 1.78
CA VAL A 77 -18.05 0.58 3.02
C VAL A 77 -18.95 0.26 4.19
N LYS A 78 -18.53 -0.72 4.96
CA LYS A 78 -19.18 -1.08 6.22
C LYS A 78 -18.41 -0.47 7.38
N TYR A 79 -19.13 0.03 8.36
CA TYR A 79 -18.53 0.31 9.66
C TYR A 79 -18.08 -1.00 10.31
N PHE A 80 -16.95 -0.95 10.99
CA PHE A 80 -16.49 -2.07 11.78
C PHE A 80 -17.42 -2.30 12.96
N GLU A 81 -17.98 -3.50 13.03
CA GLU A 81 -18.78 -3.96 14.17
C GLU A 81 -18.30 -5.34 14.60
N PRO A 82 -18.16 -5.58 15.93
CA PRO A 82 -17.96 -6.92 16.45
C PRO A 82 -19.16 -7.82 16.09
N LYS A 83 -18.91 -9.01 15.56
CA LYS A 83 -19.97 -9.94 15.10
C LYS A 83 -20.86 -10.46 16.20
N ASN A 84 -20.32 -10.55 17.42
CA ASN A 84 -21.02 -11.09 18.59
C ASN A 84 -20.41 -10.52 19.88
N PHE A 85 -21.07 -10.82 20.97
CA PHE A 85 -20.69 -10.37 22.31
C PHE A 85 -19.28 -10.84 22.74
N LEU A 86 -18.89 -12.05 22.41
CA LEU A 86 -17.57 -12.60 22.74
C LEU A 86 -16.44 -11.84 22.00
N GLU A 87 -16.65 -11.52 20.75
CA GLU A 87 -15.72 -10.70 19.96
C GLU A 87 -15.58 -9.29 20.54
N LYS A 88 -16.70 -8.70 20.99
CA LYS A 88 -16.70 -7.40 21.67
C LYS A 88 -15.90 -7.45 22.98
N LEU A 89 -16.11 -8.48 23.79
CA LEU A 89 -15.35 -8.69 25.03
C LEU A 89 -13.86 -8.87 24.74
N TYR A 90 -13.50 -9.66 23.72
CA TYR A 90 -12.11 -9.85 23.32
C TYR A 90 -11.45 -8.53 22.91
N PHE A 91 -12.10 -7.68 22.13
CA PHE A 91 -11.54 -6.40 21.73
C PHE A 91 -11.39 -5.44 22.91
N ASN A 92 -12.36 -5.39 23.81
CA ASN A 92 -12.26 -4.57 25.02
C ASN A 92 -11.11 -5.04 25.92
N TRP A 93 -10.95 -6.34 26.11
CA TRP A 93 -9.84 -6.91 26.87
C TRP A 93 -8.48 -6.60 26.17
N ASN A 94 -8.41 -6.76 24.86
CA ASN A 94 -7.20 -6.44 24.10
C ASN A 94 -6.85 -4.95 24.20
N ASP A 95 -7.82 -4.05 24.15
CA ASP A 95 -7.60 -2.62 24.30
C ASP A 95 -7.14 -2.29 25.75
N PHE A 96 -7.73 -2.92 26.75
CA PHE A 96 -7.32 -2.76 28.14
C PHE A 96 -5.90 -3.28 28.40
N SER A 97 -5.55 -4.46 27.88
CA SER A 97 -4.24 -5.10 28.15
C SER A 97 -3.04 -4.29 27.64
N LYS A 98 -3.22 -3.48 26.59
CA LYS A 98 -2.14 -2.64 26.03
C LYS A 98 -2.09 -1.22 26.58
N LYS A 99 -3.07 -0.83 27.42
CA LYS A 99 -3.24 0.56 27.90
C LYS A 99 -1.99 1.11 28.57
N SER A 100 -1.42 0.38 29.53
CA SER A 100 -0.19 0.80 30.22
C SER A 100 1.01 0.98 29.29
N ILE A 101 1.14 0.12 28.27
CA ILE A 101 2.24 0.21 27.29
C ILE A 101 2.07 1.47 26.43
N VAL A 102 0.85 1.72 25.96
CA VAL A 102 0.53 2.91 25.15
C VAL A 102 0.74 4.20 25.96
N GLU A 103 0.25 4.27 27.20
CA GLU A 103 0.41 5.43 28.08
C GLU A 103 1.90 5.74 28.37
N LYS A 104 2.70 4.70 28.63
CA LYS A 104 4.15 4.84 28.78
C LYS A 104 4.82 5.36 27.51
N ALA A 105 4.38 4.87 26.34
CA ALA A 105 4.93 5.35 25.07
C ALA A 105 4.55 6.80 24.80
N ILE A 106 3.30 7.20 25.06
CA ILE A 106 2.83 8.59 24.93
C ILE A 106 3.69 9.53 25.79
N SER A 107 3.94 9.17 27.02
CA SER A 107 4.80 9.97 27.95
C SER A 107 6.25 9.95 27.50
N LYS A 108 6.82 8.75 27.26
CA LYS A 108 8.25 8.59 26.92
C LYS A 108 8.67 9.34 25.67
N TYR A 109 7.80 9.37 24.66
CA TYR A 109 8.09 9.98 23.35
C TYR A 109 7.38 11.32 23.15
N SER A 110 6.80 11.90 24.22
CA SER A 110 6.08 13.19 24.19
C SER A 110 5.05 13.30 23.07
N LEU A 111 4.26 12.21 22.85
CA LEU A 111 3.35 12.13 21.71
C LEU A 111 2.21 13.18 21.77
N ASN A 112 1.95 13.77 22.92
CA ASN A 112 0.99 14.86 23.08
C ASN A 112 1.46 16.20 22.47
N GLU A 113 2.72 16.32 22.07
CA GLU A 113 3.28 17.54 21.48
C GLU A 113 3.07 17.63 19.97
N PHE A 114 2.55 16.57 19.33
CA PHE A 114 2.27 16.57 17.90
C PHE A 114 0.96 17.31 17.60
N ASP A 115 0.93 18.00 16.46
CA ASP A 115 -0.22 18.83 16.04
C ASP A 115 -1.20 18.02 15.19
N ILE A 116 -0.69 17.18 14.32
CA ILE A 116 -1.44 16.36 13.37
C ILE A 116 -1.16 14.89 13.66
N ILE A 117 -2.22 14.09 13.79
CA ILE A 117 -2.12 12.66 14.05
C ILE A 117 -2.68 11.91 12.84
N HIS A 118 -1.83 11.16 12.17
CA HIS A 118 -2.19 10.24 11.10
C HIS A 118 -2.48 8.85 11.66
N TYR A 119 -3.68 8.37 11.45
CA TYR A 119 -4.08 7.01 11.76
C TYR A 119 -3.96 6.14 10.52
N ASP A 120 -2.80 5.52 10.36
CA ASP A 120 -2.52 4.62 9.25
C ASP A 120 -3.37 3.35 9.36
N ALA A 121 -3.93 2.93 8.25
CA ALA A 121 -5.01 1.95 8.17
C ALA A 121 -6.29 2.37 8.93
N GLY A 122 -6.52 3.66 9.21
CA GLY A 122 -7.72 4.16 9.90
C GLY A 122 -7.97 3.47 11.25
N LEU A 123 -6.93 3.29 12.07
CA LEU A 123 -7.02 2.60 13.35
C LEU A 123 -6.19 3.32 14.41
N ASP A 124 -6.83 3.71 15.52
CA ASP A 124 -6.18 4.20 16.73
C ASP A 124 -5.47 3.06 17.49
N PHE A 125 -4.72 3.39 18.52
CA PHE A 125 -4.21 2.42 19.49
C PHE A 125 -5.33 1.50 19.99
N TYR A 126 -6.51 2.05 20.17
CA TYR A 126 -7.71 1.38 20.67
C TYR A 126 -8.82 1.36 19.61
N ARG A 127 -9.55 0.25 19.52
CA ARG A 127 -10.65 0.11 18.55
C ARG A 127 -11.85 1.04 18.82
N ASN A 128 -12.00 1.49 20.06
CA ASN A 128 -12.99 2.48 20.45
C ASN A 128 -12.56 3.94 20.20
N ALA A 129 -11.40 4.15 19.57
CA ALA A 129 -10.81 5.47 19.30
C ALA A 129 -10.58 6.34 20.56
N GLU A 130 -10.38 5.73 21.73
CA GLU A 130 -10.25 6.45 23.01
C GLU A 130 -9.12 7.49 22.98
N GLN A 131 -7.96 7.14 22.43
CA GLN A 131 -6.83 8.07 22.39
C GLN A 131 -7.04 9.17 21.36
N ALA A 132 -7.59 8.84 20.21
CA ALA A 132 -7.94 9.83 19.18
C ALA A 132 -8.94 10.86 19.71
N LEU A 133 -9.96 10.42 20.46
CA LEU A 133 -10.92 11.31 21.10
C LEU A 133 -10.26 12.23 22.15
N LYS A 134 -9.28 11.74 22.91
CA LYS A 134 -8.51 12.58 23.85
C LYS A 134 -7.73 13.65 23.09
N TRP A 135 -7.00 13.27 22.04
CA TRP A 135 -6.23 14.24 21.24
C TRP A 135 -7.10 15.22 20.48
N LYS A 136 -8.28 14.80 20.00
CA LYS A 136 -9.24 15.74 19.39
C LYS A 136 -9.72 16.81 20.37
N ARG A 137 -10.00 16.44 21.64
CA ARG A 137 -10.34 17.40 22.72
C ARG A 137 -9.19 18.34 23.07
N MET A 138 -7.95 17.92 22.84
CA MET A 138 -6.76 18.74 22.99
C MET A 138 -6.49 19.65 21.77
N GLY A 139 -7.41 19.67 20.79
CA GLY A 139 -7.28 20.50 19.58
C GLY A 139 -6.40 19.89 18.49
N LYS A 140 -5.97 18.64 18.63
CA LYS A 140 -5.15 17.98 17.59
C LYS A 140 -5.98 17.69 16.34
N LYS A 141 -5.33 17.73 15.18
CA LYS A 141 -5.94 17.40 13.89
C LYS A 141 -5.79 15.91 13.60
N ILE A 142 -6.86 15.30 13.12
CA ILE A 142 -6.96 13.86 12.92
C ILE A 142 -7.07 13.56 11.43
N VAL A 143 -6.14 12.75 10.92
CA VAL A 143 -6.12 12.28 9.52
C VAL A 143 -6.19 10.76 9.51
N CYS A 144 -7.14 10.18 8.78
CA CYS A 144 -7.22 8.74 8.58
C CYS A 144 -6.69 8.36 7.19
N CYS A 145 -5.74 7.43 7.15
CA CYS A 145 -5.12 6.94 5.92
C CYS A 145 -5.55 5.49 5.66
N TYR A 146 -5.97 5.17 4.45
CA TYR A 146 -6.41 3.82 4.07
C TYR A 146 -5.60 3.30 2.89
N TYR A 147 -5.14 2.02 2.97
CA TYR A 147 -4.16 1.42 2.05
C TYR A 147 -4.62 0.11 1.41
N GLY A 148 -5.90 -0.27 1.54
CA GLY A 148 -6.44 -1.45 0.90
C GLY A 148 -7.40 -2.28 1.75
N SER A 149 -6.97 -3.43 2.23
CA SER A 149 -7.81 -4.36 3.00
C SER A 149 -8.32 -3.80 4.34
N ASP A 150 -7.71 -2.76 4.84
CA ASP A 150 -8.18 -2.00 6.00
C ASP A 150 -9.56 -1.40 5.74
N LEU A 151 -9.80 -0.80 4.61
CA LEU A 151 -11.10 -0.28 4.21
C LEU A 151 -11.99 -1.39 3.63
N ARG A 152 -11.48 -2.18 2.67
CA ARG A 152 -12.26 -3.23 1.97
C ARG A 152 -12.76 -4.33 2.91
N VAL A 153 -11.91 -4.77 3.85
CA VAL A 153 -12.19 -5.98 4.68
C VAL A 153 -12.58 -5.65 6.10
N ARG A 154 -11.82 -4.80 6.79
CA ARG A 154 -12.12 -4.41 8.17
C ARG A 154 -13.29 -3.45 8.21
N GLY A 155 -13.27 -2.44 7.36
CA GLY A 155 -14.20 -1.33 7.39
C GLY A 155 -13.74 -0.18 8.29
N ILE A 156 -14.58 0.83 8.41
CA ILE A 156 -14.29 2.10 9.09
C ILE A 156 -14.60 1.98 10.59
N ILE A 157 -13.73 2.52 11.43
CA ILE A 157 -14.02 2.73 12.86
C ILE A 157 -14.89 3.97 13.00
N LYS A 158 -16.17 3.79 13.34
CA LYS A 158 -17.19 4.83 13.34
C LYS A 158 -16.83 6.03 14.22
N GLU A 159 -16.29 5.80 15.41
CA GLU A 159 -15.91 6.84 16.36
C GLU A 159 -14.72 7.66 15.86
N LEU A 160 -13.77 7.02 15.18
CA LEU A 160 -12.62 7.69 14.58
C LEU A 160 -13.03 8.51 13.34
N ASP A 161 -13.92 7.97 12.52
CA ASP A 161 -14.42 8.65 11.31
C ASP A 161 -15.17 9.95 11.65
N LYS A 162 -15.98 9.94 12.72
CA LYS A 162 -16.72 11.14 13.17
C LYS A 162 -15.84 12.33 13.56
N ILE A 163 -14.62 12.06 13.99
CA ILE A 163 -13.68 13.10 14.47
C ILE A 163 -12.55 13.36 13.50
N SER A 164 -12.48 12.62 12.41
CA SER A 164 -11.46 12.79 11.37
C SER A 164 -11.66 14.12 10.64
N ASP A 165 -10.61 14.93 10.56
CA ASP A 165 -10.60 16.16 9.78
C ASP A 165 -10.38 15.90 8.29
N LEU A 166 -9.69 14.79 7.96
CA LEU A 166 -9.37 14.38 6.59
C LEU A 166 -9.26 12.85 6.50
N ASN A 167 -9.86 12.29 5.48
CA ASN A 167 -9.66 10.89 5.11
C ASN A 167 -8.92 10.82 3.77
N ILE A 168 -7.82 10.08 3.71
CA ILE A 168 -7.02 9.89 2.49
C ILE A 168 -6.84 8.41 2.16
N THR A 169 -6.63 8.14 0.89
CA THR A 169 -6.34 6.80 0.36
C THR A 169 -5.38 6.86 -0.81
N SER A 170 -4.63 5.78 -1.01
CA SER A 170 -3.84 5.57 -2.22
C SER A 170 -4.44 4.48 -3.13
N GLU A 171 -5.68 4.08 -2.87
CA GLU A 171 -6.39 3.04 -3.61
C GLU A 171 -7.57 3.66 -4.37
N TYR A 172 -7.62 3.44 -5.68
CA TYR A 172 -8.63 4.08 -6.55
C TYR A 172 -10.07 3.66 -6.20
N ASP A 173 -10.29 2.38 -5.97
CA ASP A 173 -11.61 1.84 -5.65
C ASP A 173 -12.19 2.37 -4.33
N HIS A 174 -11.34 2.83 -3.42
CA HIS A 174 -11.78 3.48 -2.18
C HIS A 174 -12.56 4.77 -2.43
N LEU A 175 -12.33 5.45 -3.57
CA LEU A 175 -13.08 6.66 -3.93
C LEU A 175 -14.57 6.40 -4.11
N ALA A 176 -14.93 5.22 -4.64
CA ALA A 176 -16.32 4.80 -4.76
C ALA A 176 -16.89 4.24 -3.44
N MET A 177 -16.01 3.74 -2.56
CA MET A 177 -16.42 3.09 -1.31
C MET A 177 -16.78 4.08 -0.21
N LYS A 178 -16.05 5.20 -0.10
CA LYS A 178 -16.24 6.19 0.98
C LYS A 178 -16.36 7.59 0.40
N GLU A 179 -17.51 8.21 0.60
CA GLU A 179 -17.73 9.61 0.24
C GLU A 179 -16.77 10.54 1.00
N GLY A 180 -16.23 11.54 0.29
CA GLY A 180 -15.32 12.54 0.86
C GLY A 180 -13.88 12.08 1.08
N ILE A 181 -13.55 10.80 0.83
CA ILE A 181 -12.16 10.34 0.88
C ILE A 181 -11.35 10.96 -0.27
N GLN A 182 -10.14 11.42 0.02
CA GLN A 182 -9.28 12.07 -0.96
C GLN A 182 -8.17 11.12 -1.41
N TYR A 183 -7.92 11.07 -2.73
CA TYR A 183 -6.81 10.29 -3.26
C TYR A 183 -5.48 11.01 -3.08
N ILE A 184 -4.46 10.25 -2.68
CA ILE A 184 -3.06 10.68 -2.64
C ILE A 184 -2.18 9.56 -3.16
N PHE A 185 -1.21 9.90 -4.00
CA PHE A 185 -0.21 8.93 -4.46
C PHE A 185 0.66 8.43 -3.29
N TYR A 186 1.13 7.19 -3.37
CA TYR A 186 2.14 6.68 -2.42
C TYR A 186 3.40 7.54 -2.49
N PRO A 187 3.90 8.09 -1.38
CA PRO A 187 5.20 8.74 -1.38
C PRO A 187 6.29 7.69 -1.61
N TYR A 188 7.21 7.97 -2.53
CA TYR A 188 8.28 7.05 -2.87
C TYR A 188 9.60 7.78 -3.12
N ASP A 189 10.68 7.29 -2.49
CA ASP A 189 12.03 7.77 -2.72
C ASP A 189 12.84 6.70 -3.46
N PRO A 190 13.23 6.94 -4.72
CA PRO A 190 14.01 5.99 -5.50
C PRO A 190 15.51 5.97 -5.17
N ALA A 191 15.99 6.84 -4.27
CA ALA A 191 17.44 7.01 -4.02
C ALA A 191 18.17 5.73 -3.57
N GLY A 192 17.45 4.78 -2.96
CA GLY A 192 18.03 3.50 -2.52
C GLY A 192 17.83 2.34 -3.50
N LEU A 193 17.32 2.59 -4.70
CA LEU A 193 17.12 1.54 -5.69
C LEU A 193 18.40 1.16 -6.41
N PRO A 194 18.58 -0.12 -6.76
CA PRO A 194 19.62 -0.54 -7.68
C PRO A 194 19.49 0.20 -9.02
N ARG A 195 20.60 0.58 -9.61
CA ARG A 195 20.60 1.10 -10.98
C ARG A 195 20.23 -0.03 -11.94
N ARG A 196 19.47 0.31 -12.99
CA ARG A 196 19.20 -0.65 -14.07
C ARG A 196 20.54 -1.15 -14.64
N GLN A 197 20.69 -2.48 -14.70
CA GLN A 197 21.96 -3.10 -15.09
C GLN A 197 22.00 -3.55 -16.55
N ASN A 198 20.83 -3.77 -17.17
CA ASN A 198 20.74 -4.35 -18.51
C ASN A 198 19.81 -3.53 -19.41
N GLU A 199 20.36 -3.03 -20.54
CA GLU A 199 19.57 -2.39 -21.59
C GLU A 199 19.39 -3.28 -22.83
N ASN A 200 20.22 -4.34 -23.00
CA ASN A 200 20.24 -5.21 -24.17
C ASN A 200 20.55 -6.67 -23.80
N ASN A 201 19.57 -7.36 -23.22
CA ASN A 201 19.71 -8.79 -23.01
C ASN A 201 19.43 -9.58 -24.30
N GLU A 202 20.30 -10.53 -24.64
CA GLU A 202 20.03 -11.51 -25.74
C GLU A 202 18.78 -12.35 -25.45
N VAL A 203 18.50 -12.61 -24.17
CA VAL A 203 17.33 -13.36 -23.71
C VAL A 203 16.51 -12.47 -22.80
N ILE A 204 15.30 -12.13 -23.21
CA ILE A 204 14.39 -11.28 -22.45
C ILE A 204 14.07 -11.92 -21.10
N THR A 205 14.32 -11.16 -20.05
CA THR A 205 14.07 -11.57 -18.66
C THR A 205 12.81 -10.91 -18.13
N ILE A 206 11.86 -11.72 -17.69
CA ILE A 206 10.58 -11.30 -17.12
C ILE A 206 10.56 -11.65 -15.65
N VAL A 207 10.24 -10.68 -14.76
CA VAL A 207 10.16 -10.91 -13.32
C VAL A 207 8.74 -10.74 -12.79
N HIS A 208 8.35 -11.64 -11.88
CA HIS A 208 7.13 -11.51 -11.08
C HIS A 208 7.45 -11.76 -9.61
N SER A 209 7.02 -10.86 -8.71
CA SER A 209 7.35 -10.94 -7.27
C SER A 209 6.10 -10.81 -6.40
N PRO A 210 5.24 -11.84 -6.35
CA PRO A 210 3.99 -11.79 -5.62
C PRO A 210 4.19 -11.85 -4.11
N THR A 211 3.46 -11.03 -3.37
CA THR A 211 3.30 -11.17 -1.91
C THR A 211 2.22 -12.17 -1.55
N ASN A 212 1.29 -12.44 -2.46
CA ASN A 212 0.23 -13.43 -2.36
C ASN A 212 -0.19 -13.85 -3.76
N ARG A 213 -0.04 -15.15 -4.09
CA ARG A 213 -0.32 -15.70 -5.43
C ARG A 213 -1.73 -15.39 -5.92
N LYS A 214 -2.73 -15.60 -5.06
CA LYS A 214 -4.13 -15.41 -5.41
C LYS A 214 -4.44 -13.95 -5.76
N TYR A 215 -3.94 -13.01 -4.97
CA TYR A 215 -4.20 -11.58 -5.19
C TYR A 215 -3.45 -11.02 -6.39
N LYS A 216 -2.31 -11.64 -6.72
CA LYS A 216 -1.47 -11.18 -7.84
C LYS A 216 -1.72 -11.94 -9.14
N GLY A 217 -2.61 -12.95 -9.14
CA GLY A 217 -2.92 -13.77 -10.32
C GLY A 217 -1.75 -14.61 -10.80
N THR A 218 -0.88 -15.05 -9.89
CA THR A 218 0.39 -15.72 -10.21
C THR A 218 0.19 -16.97 -11.06
N ASP A 219 -0.83 -17.77 -10.80
CA ASP A 219 -1.06 -19.02 -11.54
C ASP A 219 -1.46 -18.75 -12.99
N LEU A 220 -2.26 -17.70 -13.24
CA LEU A 220 -2.56 -17.22 -14.60
C LEU A 220 -1.28 -16.71 -15.29
N ILE A 221 -0.45 -15.95 -14.58
CA ILE A 221 0.81 -15.43 -15.13
C ILE A 221 1.72 -16.58 -15.56
N ILE A 222 1.88 -17.61 -14.71
CA ILE A 222 2.71 -18.80 -15.01
C ILE A 222 2.18 -19.50 -16.27
N SER A 223 0.87 -19.73 -16.37
CA SER A 223 0.26 -20.38 -17.55
C SER A 223 0.58 -19.63 -18.85
N VAL A 224 0.49 -18.31 -18.85
CA VAL A 224 0.83 -17.48 -20.02
C VAL A 224 2.33 -17.54 -20.34
N ILE A 225 3.18 -17.48 -19.33
CA ILE A 225 4.63 -17.57 -19.50
C ILE A 225 5.03 -18.92 -20.11
N GLU A 226 4.48 -20.03 -19.61
CA GLU A 226 4.74 -21.37 -20.15
C GLU A 226 4.34 -21.48 -21.63
N LYS A 227 3.24 -20.85 -22.03
CA LYS A 227 2.82 -20.78 -23.43
C LYS A 227 3.84 -20.01 -24.27
N ILE A 228 4.27 -18.83 -23.83
CA ILE A 228 5.26 -18.02 -24.55
C ILE A 228 6.63 -18.74 -24.62
N GLN A 229 7.05 -19.47 -23.58
CA GLN A 229 8.32 -20.22 -23.58
C GLN A 229 8.37 -21.36 -24.60
N ARG A 230 7.23 -21.86 -25.08
CA ARG A 230 7.18 -22.84 -26.20
C ARG A 230 7.45 -22.19 -27.56
N GLU A 231 7.23 -20.90 -27.67
CA GLU A 231 7.32 -20.13 -28.91
C GLU A 231 8.57 -19.26 -28.98
N LYS A 232 9.03 -18.74 -27.82
CA LYS A 232 10.13 -17.78 -27.72
C LYS A 232 11.10 -18.12 -26.60
N LYS A 233 12.37 -17.83 -26.81
CA LYS A 233 13.40 -17.99 -25.80
C LYS A 233 13.36 -16.82 -24.81
N ILE A 234 12.74 -17.02 -23.66
CA ILE A 234 12.65 -16.05 -22.56
C ILE A 234 13.09 -16.66 -21.24
N LYS A 235 13.53 -15.84 -20.31
CA LYS A 235 13.81 -16.22 -18.92
C LYS A 235 12.72 -15.66 -18.02
N PHE A 236 12.04 -16.51 -17.26
CA PHE A 236 11.06 -16.11 -16.25
C PHE A 236 11.63 -16.29 -14.85
N ILE A 237 11.49 -15.27 -14.00
CA ILE A 237 11.94 -15.26 -12.62
C ILE A 237 10.75 -15.01 -11.71
N LEU A 238 10.36 -16.04 -10.97
CA LEU A 238 9.34 -15.96 -9.93
C LEU A 238 10.01 -15.80 -8.56
N MET A 239 9.74 -14.67 -7.87
CA MET A 239 10.35 -14.35 -6.59
C MET A 239 9.31 -14.37 -5.47
N GLU A 240 9.15 -15.49 -4.82
CA GLU A 240 8.25 -15.67 -3.68
C GLU A 240 9.05 -15.76 -2.38
N ASN A 241 8.55 -15.09 -1.33
CA ASN A 241 9.15 -15.14 0.01
C ASN A 241 10.65 -14.74 0.05
N GLN A 242 11.09 -13.90 -0.87
CA GLN A 242 12.46 -13.39 -0.90
C GLN A 242 12.61 -12.08 -0.15
N PRO A 243 13.79 -11.79 0.43
CA PRO A 243 14.10 -10.48 0.98
C PRO A 243 13.93 -9.38 -0.07
N ARG A 244 13.42 -8.23 0.35
CA ARG A 244 13.14 -7.09 -0.55
C ARG A 244 14.38 -6.66 -1.36
N CYS A 245 15.56 -6.65 -0.75
CA CYS A 245 16.81 -6.28 -1.44
C CYS A 245 17.08 -7.18 -2.65
N LYS A 246 16.91 -8.50 -2.50
CA LYS A 246 17.06 -9.45 -3.63
C LYS A 246 16.01 -9.23 -4.71
N VAL A 247 14.76 -8.95 -4.30
CA VAL A 247 13.68 -8.66 -5.27
C VAL A 247 14.02 -7.41 -6.09
N LEU A 248 14.48 -6.34 -5.46
CA LEU A 248 14.87 -5.11 -6.15
C LEU A 248 16.07 -5.32 -7.07
N GLU A 249 17.04 -6.11 -6.64
CA GLU A 249 18.20 -6.46 -7.47
C GLU A 249 17.79 -7.22 -8.74
N GLU A 250 16.94 -8.25 -8.62
CA GLU A 250 16.45 -8.99 -9.77
C GLU A 250 15.57 -8.14 -10.70
N LYS A 251 14.72 -7.27 -10.14
CA LYS A 251 13.95 -6.31 -10.93
C LYS A 251 14.86 -5.39 -11.75
N SER A 252 15.96 -4.90 -11.17
CA SER A 252 16.88 -4.01 -11.87
C SER A 252 17.61 -4.67 -13.05
N LYS A 253 17.69 -6.00 -13.09
CA LYS A 253 18.27 -6.82 -14.16
C LYS A 253 17.24 -7.29 -15.18
N SER A 254 15.96 -7.09 -14.91
CA SER A 254 14.87 -7.62 -15.74
C SER A 254 14.44 -6.64 -16.82
N ASP A 255 13.96 -7.17 -17.93
CA ASP A 255 13.48 -6.37 -19.08
C ASP A 255 12.01 -5.99 -18.92
N ILE A 256 11.23 -6.84 -18.27
CA ILE A 256 9.78 -6.66 -18.05
C ILE A 256 9.45 -7.08 -16.63
N CYS A 257 8.59 -6.30 -15.95
CA CYS A 257 8.01 -6.68 -14.66
C CYS A 257 6.52 -6.92 -14.81
N ILE A 258 6.00 -8.00 -14.20
CA ILE A 258 4.57 -8.22 -14.04
C ILE A 258 4.23 -8.00 -12.56
N ASP A 259 3.46 -6.95 -12.25
CA ASP A 259 3.01 -6.67 -10.88
C ASP A 259 1.84 -7.58 -10.51
N GLN A 260 0.76 -7.56 -11.30
CA GLN A 260 -0.43 -8.41 -11.07
C GLN A 260 -1.30 -8.49 -12.32
N VAL A 261 -2.03 -9.60 -12.48
CA VAL A 261 -3.00 -9.80 -13.58
C VAL A 261 -4.16 -10.66 -13.09
N GLY A 262 -5.40 -10.25 -13.30
CA GLY A 262 -6.59 -11.06 -13.02
C GLY A 262 -6.79 -11.49 -11.57
N GLY A 263 -6.14 -10.84 -10.62
CA GLY A 263 -6.27 -11.16 -9.19
C GLY A 263 -7.66 -10.81 -8.63
N THR A 264 -8.26 -11.73 -7.90
CA THR A 264 -9.67 -11.62 -7.44
C THR A 264 -9.90 -10.68 -6.27
N MET A 265 -8.87 -10.24 -5.56
CA MET A 265 -9.00 -9.43 -4.32
C MET A 265 -7.98 -8.29 -4.21
N GLY A 266 -7.14 -8.11 -5.22
CA GLY A 266 -6.04 -7.15 -5.16
C GLY A 266 -6.43 -5.69 -5.41
N GLY A 267 -7.71 -5.41 -5.57
CA GLY A 267 -8.14 -4.12 -6.11
C GLY A 267 -7.78 -4.02 -7.59
N THR A 268 -8.12 -2.90 -8.18
CA THR A 268 -7.69 -2.56 -9.53
C THR A 268 -6.47 -1.64 -9.45
N GLY A 269 -5.48 -1.86 -10.31
CA GLY A 269 -4.35 -0.96 -10.44
C GLY A 269 -3.03 -1.54 -9.94
N TYR A 270 -2.16 -0.67 -9.49
CA TYR A 270 -0.77 -0.99 -9.16
C TYR A 270 -0.50 -0.90 -7.66
N GLY A 271 0.49 -1.64 -7.21
CA GLY A 271 1.02 -1.53 -5.86
C GLY A 271 2.45 -0.96 -5.83
N LYS A 272 3.05 -0.91 -4.64
CA LYS A 272 4.43 -0.44 -4.44
C LYS A 272 5.43 -1.22 -5.31
N ALA A 273 5.18 -2.51 -5.55
CA ALA A 273 6.02 -3.34 -6.41
C ALA A 273 6.08 -2.83 -7.86
N GLY A 274 4.96 -2.32 -8.39
CA GLY A 274 4.92 -1.69 -9.71
C GLY A 274 5.69 -0.36 -9.74
N ILE A 275 5.53 0.47 -8.71
CA ILE A 275 6.26 1.74 -8.57
C ILE A 275 7.78 1.50 -8.53
N GLU A 276 8.24 0.50 -7.78
CA GLU A 276 9.66 0.13 -7.71
C GLU A 276 10.23 -0.22 -9.08
N SER A 277 9.49 -0.99 -9.87
CA SER A 277 9.92 -1.39 -11.22
C SER A 277 9.97 -0.19 -12.17
N LEU A 278 8.92 0.64 -12.19
CA LEU A 278 8.88 1.85 -12.99
C LEU A 278 10.01 2.83 -12.61
N ALA A 279 10.28 3.02 -11.32
CA ALA A 279 11.35 3.88 -10.84
C ALA A 279 12.75 3.42 -11.31
N MET A 280 12.91 2.12 -11.58
CA MET A 280 14.12 1.54 -12.19
C MET A 280 14.07 1.51 -13.72
N SER A 281 13.14 2.19 -14.37
CA SER A 281 12.91 2.17 -15.82
C SER A 281 12.61 0.77 -16.37
N VAL A 282 11.95 -0.09 -15.60
CA VAL A 282 11.49 -1.39 -16.04
C VAL A 282 10.01 -1.29 -16.44
N PRO A 283 9.63 -1.53 -17.72
CA PRO A 283 8.24 -1.53 -18.13
C PRO A 283 7.44 -2.55 -17.31
N THR A 284 6.29 -2.10 -16.82
CA THR A 284 5.52 -2.86 -15.83
C THR A 284 4.13 -3.15 -16.34
N ILE A 285 3.72 -4.42 -16.25
CA ILE A 285 2.37 -4.88 -16.58
C ILE A 285 1.56 -4.98 -15.28
N THR A 286 0.32 -4.46 -15.31
CA THR A 286 -0.64 -4.59 -14.21
C THR A 286 -2.06 -4.71 -14.73
N ASN A 287 -3.00 -5.16 -13.89
CA ASN A 287 -4.43 -5.10 -14.21
C ASN A 287 -5.01 -3.75 -13.81
N MET A 288 -5.97 -3.25 -14.57
CA MET A 288 -6.63 -1.99 -14.26
C MET A 288 -7.99 -1.92 -14.93
N THR A 289 -9.03 -1.48 -14.19
CA THR A 289 -10.34 -1.22 -14.82
C THR A 289 -10.25 -0.05 -15.79
N ASP A 290 -11.14 0.01 -16.79
CA ASP A 290 -11.15 1.09 -17.76
C ASP A 290 -11.34 2.45 -17.08
N THR A 291 -12.24 2.53 -16.12
CA THR A 291 -12.49 3.76 -15.34
C THR A 291 -11.24 4.23 -14.58
N TYR A 292 -10.45 3.31 -14.03
CA TYR A 292 -9.20 3.68 -13.37
C TYR A 292 -8.12 4.08 -14.38
N ARG A 293 -8.03 3.36 -15.49
CA ARG A 293 -7.09 3.66 -16.59
C ARG A 293 -7.30 5.07 -17.15
N GLU A 294 -8.56 5.48 -17.35
CA GLU A 294 -8.92 6.82 -17.83
C GLU A 294 -8.67 7.90 -16.77
N TRP A 295 -8.91 7.57 -15.51
CA TRP A 295 -8.73 8.49 -14.40
C TRP A 295 -7.24 8.72 -14.04
N LEU A 296 -6.37 7.70 -14.20
CA LEU A 296 -4.96 7.79 -13.81
C LEU A 296 -4.19 8.70 -14.77
N PRO A 297 -3.66 9.84 -14.31
CA PRO A 297 -2.99 10.79 -15.19
C PRO A 297 -1.74 10.18 -15.83
N GLU A 298 -1.57 10.34 -17.12
CA GLU A 298 -0.37 9.91 -17.88
C GLU A 298 0.01 8.44 -17.59
N ASN A 299 -0.98 7.54 -17.49
CA ASN A 299 -0.80 6.15 -17.09
C ASN A 299 0.41 5.47 -17.75
N PRO A 300 1.44 5.06 -16.99
CA PRO A 300 2.67 4.51 -17.53
C PRO A 300 2.66 2.98 -17.66
N PHE A 301 1.58 2.34 -17.18
CA PHE A 301 1.49 0.87 -17.11
C PHE A 301 1.02 0.26 -18.41
N ASN A 302 1.55 -0.92 -18.72
CA ASN A 302 0.99 -1.80 -19.72
C ASN A 302 -0.15 -2.60 -19.04
N ILE A 303 -1.37 -2.51 -19.60
CA ILE A 303 -2.55 -3.06 -18.93
C ILE A 303 -2.88 -4.45 -19.49
N ALA A 304 -3.08 -5.41 -18.57
CA ALA A 304 -3.57 -6.74 -18.89
C ALA A 304 -4.50 -7.25 -17.78
N ASN A 305 -5.77 -7.48 -18.09
CA ASN A 305 -6.78 -7.88 -17.13
C ASN A 305 -7.10 -9.38 -17.16
N ASN A 306 -6.65 -10.09 -18.20
CA ASN A 306 -6.91 -11.52 -18.42
C ASN A 306 -5.74 -12.19 -19.16
N GLU A 307 -5.85 -13.51 -19.38
CA GLU A 307 -4.84 -14.33 -20.02
C GLU A 307 -4.49 -13.85 -21.43
N LYS A 308 -5.51 -13.52 -22.24
CA LYS A 308 -5.32 -13.09 -23.63
C LYS A 308 -4.56 -11.76 -23.67
N GLU A 309 -5.03 -10.77 -22.91
CA GLU A 309 -4.39 -9.46 -22.86
C GLU A 309 -2.95 -9.56 -22.36
N LEU A 310 -2.67 -10.40 -21.34
CA LEU A 310 -1.32 -10.63 -20.87
C LEU A 310 -0.42 -11.25 -21.95
N TYR A 311 -0.94 -12.24 -22.68
CA TYR A 311 -0.20 -12.86 -23.77
C TYR A 311 0.14 -11.85 -24.88
N ASP A 312 -0.84 -11.04 -25.30
CA ASP A 312 -0.66 -10.04 -26.35
C ASP A 312 0.34 -8.95 -25.93
N VAL A 313 0.19 -8.38 -24.74
CA VAL A 313 1.10 -7.36 -24.20
C VAL A 313 2.53 -7.90 -24.00
N LEU A 314 2.67 -9.12 -23.51
CA LEU A 314 3.99 -9.73 -23.36
C LEU A 314 4.68 -9.95 -24.71
N ASN A 315 3.96 -10.44 -25.72
CA ASN A 315 4.53 -10.62 -27.06
C ASN A 315 5.01 -9.30 -27.65
N GLU A 316 4.22 -8.24 -27.53
CA GLU A 316 4.60 -6.91 -27.99
C GLU A 316 5.86 -6.41 -27.29
N LEU A 317 5.93 -6.52 -25.96
CA LEU A 317 7.09 -6.09 -25.17
C LEU A 317 8.34 -6.97 -25.41
N ILE A 318 8.18 -8.27 -25.65
CA ILE A 318 9.31 -9.18 -25.94
C ILE A 318 9.92 -8.82 -27.31
N ASP A 319 9.11 -8.58 -28.30
CA ASP A 319 9.57 -8.37 -29.68
C ASP A 319 10.07 -6.93 -29.93
N ASN A 320 9.68 -5.96 -29.08
CA ASN A 320 9.96 -4.54 -29.35
C ASN A 320 10.82 -3.87 -28.27
N ALA A 321 12.13 -3.87 -28.47
CA ALA A 321 13.09 -3.22 -27.55
C ALA A 321 12.88 -1.70 -27.43
N VAL A 322 12.48 -1.04 -28.52
CA VAL A 322 12.22 0.42 -28.52
C VAL A 322 11.03 0.75 -27.61
N MET A 323 9.98 -0.07 -27.65
CA MET A 323 8.83 0.10 -26.76
C MET A 323 9.19 -0.17 -25.30
N ARG A 324 9.94 -1.23 -25.01
CA ARG A 324 10.43 -1.48 -23.64
C ARG A 324 11.17 -0.28 -23.07
N LYS A 325 12.09 0.30 -23.85
CA LYS A 325 12.83 1.49 -23.45
C LYS A 325 11.92 2.68 -23.20
N LYS A 326 11.02 2.98 -24.15
CA LYS A 326 10.05 4.08 -24.06
C LYS A 326 9.15 3.95 -22.82
N TYR A 327 8.57 2.78 -22.57
CA TYR A 327 7.70 2.55 -21.41
C TYR A 327 8.48 2.61 -20.08
N GLY A 328 9.71 2.10 -20.06
CA GLY A 328 10.56 2.21 -18.88
C GLY A 328 10.92 3.65 -18.54
N GLU A 329 11.34 4.46 -19.53
CA GLU A 329 11.66 5.88 -19.32
C GLU A 329 10.42 6.70 -18.91
N ASN A 330 9.28 6.47 -19.54
CA ASN A 330 8.02 7.12 -19.17
C ASN A 330 7.59 6.74 -17.76
N GLY A 331 7.73 5.48 -17.41
CA GLY A 331 7.42 4.98 -16.07
C GLY A 331 8.26 5.67 -14.98
N LYS A 332 9.57 5.81 -15.20
CA LYS A 332 10.45 6.53 -14.27
C LYS A 332 10.04 7.99 -14.10
N LYS A 333 9.82 8.71 -15.21
CA LYS A 333 9.37 10.12 -15.18
C LYS A 333 8.04 10.27 -14.44
N TRP A 334 7.12 9.32 -14.66
CA TRP A 334 5.83 9.30 -13.98
C TRP A 334 5.96 9.12 -12.47
N VAL A 335 6.83 8.20 -12.01
CA VAL A 335 7.11 8.03 -10.58
C VAL A 335 7.73 9.31 -9.99
N GLU A 336 8.69 9.92 -10.66
CA GLU A 336 9.29 11.19 -10.23
C GLU A 336 8.27 12.32 -10.14
N LYS A 337 7.33 12.39 -11.09
CA LYS A 337 6.29 13.43 -11.14
C LYS A 337 5.22 13.26 -10.08
N TYR A 338 4.70 12.05 -9.87
CA TYR A 338 3.51 11.80 -9.05
C TYR A 338 3.80 11.19 -7.69
N HIS A 339 4.86 10.41 -7.54
CA HIS A 339 5.20 9.69 -6.32
C HIS A 339 6.37 10.29 -5.54
N SER A 340 7.10 11.28 -6.12
CA SER A 340 8.20 11.90 -5.36
C SER A 340 7.71 12.50 -4.05
N TYR A 341 8.55 12.45 -3.03
CA TYR A 341 8.25 13.05 -1.73
C TYR A 341 7.79 14.50 -1.84
N LYS A 342 8.43 15.27 -2.74
CA LYS A 342 8.05 16.67 -2.99
C LYS A 342 6.61 16.78 -3.52
N SER A 343 6.26 16.02 -4.55
CA SER A 343 4.93 16.09 -5.18
C SER A 343 3.82 15.63 -4.24
N VAL A 344 4.04 14.50 -3.56
CA VAL A 344 3.05 13.96 -2.60
C VAL A 344 2.88 14.89 -1.39
N ASN A 345 3.97 15.44 -0.86
CA ASN A 345 3.91 16.38 0.26
C ASN A 345 3.18 17.69 -0.12
N LEU A 346 3.41 18.22 -1.32
CA LEU A 346 2.68 19.38 -1.82
C LEU A 346 1.18 19.08 -1.88
N ARG A 347 0.79 17.96 -2.47
CA ARG A 347 -0.62 17.56 -2.55
C ARG A 347 -1.23 17.37 -1.16
N LEU A 348 -0.53 16.73 -0.24
CA LEU A 348 -1.01 16.53 1.13
C LEU A 348 -1.21 17.85 1.86
N LYS A 349 -0.30 18.82 1.70
CA LYS A 349 -0.44 20.17 2.28
C LYS A 349 -1.61 20.95 1.67
N GLU A 350 -1.91 20.78 0.40
CA GLU A 350 -3.14 21.31 -0.22
C GLU A 350 -4.39 20.73 0.45
N LEU A 351 -4.43 19.40 0.63
CA LEU A 351 -5.53 18.73 1.31
C LEU A 351 -5.67 19.21 2.78
N TYR A 352 -4.57 19.43 3.48
CA TYR A 352 -4.59 20.00 4.83
C TYR A 352 -5.21 21.39 4.86
N LYS A 353 -4.87 22.26 3.90
CA LYS A 353 -5.48 23.59 3.77
C LYS A 353 -6.98 23.51 3.50
N LEU A 354 -7.38 22.68 2.52
CA LEU A 354 -8.79 22.47 2.16
C LEU A 354 -9.64 21.92 3.32
N SER A 355 -9.01 21.17 4.23
CA SER A 355 -9.64 20.58 5.41
C SER A 355 -9.45 21.42 6.70
N ASN A 356 -8.97 22.68 6.60
CA ASN A 356 -8.68 23.55 7.74
C ASN A 356 -7.79 22.89 8.82
N ILE A 357 -6.82 22.08 8.39
CA ILE A 357 -5.83 21.48 9.28
C ILE A 357 -4.68 22.45 9.53
N ILE A 358 -4.26 23.21 8.51
CA ILE A 358 -3.24 24.25 8.55
C ILE A 358 -3.72 25.51 7.90
#